data_ed3f7fcedc312c46cbe269ec35325ea6
#
_entry.id   ed3f7fcedc312c46cbe269ec35325ea6
#
_cell.length_a   1.000
_cell.length_b   1.000
_cell.length_c   1.000
_cell.angle_alpha   90.00
_cell.angle_beta   90.00
_cell.angle_gamma   90.00
#
_symmetry.space_group_name_H-M   'P 1'
#
loop_
_entity.id
_entity.type
_entity.pdbx_description
1 polymer ?
#
loop_
_entity_poly.entity_id
_entity_poly.type
_entity_poly.pdbx_seq_one_letter_code
_entity_poly.pdbx_strand_id
1 'polypeptide(L)'
;MKHMIQNKQLTTSEKQKAKSEKRKTKNEKRRRDSIIPIKLYNTATKKKQILKPYRANTIRMFVCGPTVYDYAHIGHARTYIAYDMFVRFLRMAGYTVAYIQNITDIDDKIITRAREQKMIPKDLARKFEKEYRADMKNLLVISISRYVRATSKIKEIISQVKRLLEKKYAYFTPDGIYYDVSRFQDYGKLAGRTALSAEDSITRIDESVQKRNKGDFCLWKSAKPQEPKWKSPWGWGRPGWHIEDTAISEHFFGPQYEIHGGAVDLIFPHHQAEIAQMEALSGRKPMVQIWMHTGFLRIGKEKMSKSLGNFTTIRDAMRTVPAHVLRLFIASTLYRSPILFHESMIQQARENWETINSMYNTIRLMHARIAHNTNAKREISRIQQYQKQFRAMLADGFNTPRALAIVFTYIKFIQSLGQSLSQETRAAALEFFTDIDTVFGILQKQKLSAIPRTITNLVAKREQFRNNKQWQQADAVRKQIERAGYCVEDTPSGSRLRKK
;
A
#
# COMPACT_ATOMS: atom_id res chain seq x y z
N MET A 1 37.36 -8.58 -64.03
CA MET A 1 37.05 -7.51 -63.09
C MET A 1 36.69 -8.14 -61.73
N LYS A 2 37.61 -8.09 -60.77
CA LYS A 2 37.45 -8.68 -59.43
C LYS A 2 36.79 -7.66 -58.52
N HIS A 3 35.57 -7.95 -57.96
CA HIS A 3 35.00 -7.18 -56.90
C HIS A 3 35.69 -7.50 -55.57
N MET A 4 36.45 -6.52 -55.08
CA MET A 4 37.01 -6.53 -53.72
C MET A 4 35.88 -6.27 -52.75
N ILE A 5 35.56 -7.26 -51.91
CA ILE A 5 34.68 -7.11 -50.75
C ILE A 5 35.56 -6.49 -49.63
N GLN A 6 35.34 -5.22 -49.33
CA GLN A 6 35.96 -4.54 -48.17
C GLN A 6 35.30 -5.03 -46.87
N ASN A 7 36.01 -5.89 -46.16
CA ASN A 7 35.67 -6.21 -44.76
C ASN A 7 35.97 -4.98 -43.88
N LYS A 8 34.96 -4.18 -43.55
CA LYS A 8 35.08 -3.10 -42.55
C LYS A 8 35.32 -3.72 -41.16
N GLN A 9 36.52 -3.72 -40.67
CA GLN A 9 36.83 -4.04 -39.28
C GLN A 9 36.29 -2.91 -38.39
N LEU A 10 35.34 -3.26 -37.48
CA LEU A 10 34.79 -2.34 -36.48
C LEU A 10 35.92 -1.75 -35.60
N THR A 11 35.89 -0.46 -35.37
CA THR A 11 36.84 0.23 -34.49
C THR A 11 36.68 -0.26 -33.03
N THR A 12 37.73 -0.05 -32.23
CA THR A 12 37.76 -0.44 -30.81
C THR A 12 36.56 0.16 -30.03
N SER A 13 36.18 1.39 -30.37
CA SER A 13 35.01 2.10 -29.80
C SER A 13 33.68 1.42 -30.17
N GLU A 14 33.53 1.01 -31.44
CA GLU A 14 32.29 0.31 -31.90
C GLU A 14 32.18 -1.08 -31.27
N LYS A 15 33.30 -1.80 -31.09
CA LYS A 15 33.33 -3.08 -30.36
C LYS A 15 32.97 -2.92 -28.89
N GLN A 16 33.41 -1.85 -28.23
CA GLN A 16 33.03 -1.54 -26.84
C GLN A 16 31.56 -1.16 -26.72
N LYS A 17 31.04 -0.38 -27.66
CA LYS A 17 29.62 0.01 -27.71
C LYS A 17 28.69 -1.20 -27.92
N ALA A 18 29.03 -2.07 -28.87
CA ALA A 18 28.32 -3.31 -29.12
C ALA A 18 28.35 -4.31 -27.93
N LYS A 19 29.49 -4.35 -27.20
CA LYS A 19 29.64 -5.17 -25.98
C LYS A 19 28.84 -4.62 -24.81
N SER A 20 28.73 -3.29 -24.70
CA SER A 20 27.87 -2.60 -23.73
C SER A 20 26.39 -2.83 -24.02
N GLU A 21 25.95 -2.74 -25.28
CA GLU A 21 24.56 -3.01 -25.68
C GLU A 21 24.20 -4.48 -25.50
N LYS A 22 25.08 -5.42 -25.84
CA LYS A 22 24.85 -6.85 -25.57
C LYS A 22 24.80 -7.16 -24.08
N ARG A 23 25.56 -6.46 -23.23
CA ARG A 23 25.45 -6.58 -21.77
C ARG A 23 24.12 -5.99 -21.24
N LYS A 24 23.66 -4.84 -21.76
CA LYS A 24 22.37 -4.25 -21.42
C LYS A 24 21.21 -5.18 -21.81
N THR A 25 21.19 -5.67 -23.04
CA THR A 25 20.14 -6.60 -23.50
C THR A 25 20.14 -7.93 -22.75
N LYS A 26 21.30 -8.48 -22.40
CA LYS A 26 21.41 -9.70 -21.58
C LYS A 26 20.93 -9.49 -20.15
N ASN A 27 21.21 -8.32 -19.56
CA ASN A 27 20.71 -7.94 -18.23
C ASN A 27 19.20 -7.65 -18.23
N GLU A 28 18.67 -7.04 -19.29
CA GLU A 28 17.23 -6.83 -19.47
C GLU A 28 16.50 -8.16 -19.69
N LYS A 29 17.07 -9.09 -20.45
CA LYS A 29 16.50 -10.43 -20.61
C LYS A 29 16.50 -11.21 -19.30
N ARG A 30 17.62 -11.21 -18.53
CA ARG A 30 17.69 -11.82 -17.20
C ARG A 30 16.70 -11.18 -16.22
N ARG A 31 16.47 -9.86 -16.26
CA ARG A 31 15.44 -9.18 -15.47
C ARG A 31 14.04 -9.58 -15.89
N ARG A 32 13.76 -9.75 -17.19
CA ARG A 32 12.46 -10.25 -17.68
C ARG A 32 12.17 -11.67 -17.22
N ASP A 33 13.16 -12.56 -17.27
CA ASP A 33 13.02 -13.95 -16.85
C ASP A 33 12.87 -14.13 -15.33
N SER A 34 13.11 -13.09 -14.54
CA SER A 34 12.98 -13.07 -13.08
C SER A 34 11.68 -12.47 -12.56
N ILE A 35 10.81 -11.94 -13.46
CA ILE A 35 9.57 -11.30 -13.06
C ILE A 35 8.53 -12.35 -12.66
N ILE A 36 7.99 -12.19 -11.47
CA ILE A 36 6.92 -13.06 -10.97
C ILE A 36 5.58 -12.62 -11.60
N PRO A 37 4.88 -13.49 -12.38
CA PRO A 37 3.56 -13.16 -12.91
C PRO A 37 2.57 -12.93 -11.76
N ILE A 38 1.83 -11.83 -11.82
CA ILE A 38 0.87 -11.43 -10.79
C ILE A 38 -0.55 -11.65 -11.29
N LYS A 39 -1.37 -12.33 -10.50
CA LYS A 39 -2.82 -12.40 -10.67
C LYS A 39 -3.51 -11.54 -9.63
N LEU A 40 -4.45 -10.71 -10.04
CA LEU A 40 -5.21 -9.83 -9.14
C LEU A 40 -6.71 -10.00 -9.36
N TYR A 41 -7.48 -9.87 -8.30
CA TYR A 41 -8.93 -9.75 -8.41
C TYR A 41 -9.28 -8.38 -9.00
N ASN A 42 -9.97 -8.41 -10.12
CA ASN A 42 -10.44 -7.21 -10.79
C ASN A 42 -11.92 -6.98 -10.46
N THR A 43 -12.22 -5.85 -9.83
CA THR A 43 -13.60 -5.49 -9.44
C THR A 43 -14.51 -5.39 -10.65
N ALA A 44 -14.01 -4.91 -11.79
CA ALA A 44 -14.81 -4.75 -13.01
C ALA A 44 -15.30 -6.09 -13.58
N THR A 45 -14.46 -7.13 -13.52
CA THR A 45 -14.80 -8.46 -14.08
C THR A 45 -15.22 -9.48 -13.03
N LYS A 46 -15.06 -9.13 -11.73
CA LYS A 46 -15.30 -10.03 -10.59
C LYS A 46 -14.48 -11.33 -10.64
N LYS A 47 -13.35 -11.33 -11.35
CA LYS A 47 -12.47 -12.48 -11.54
C LYS A 47 -11.01 -12.12 -11.30
N LYS A 48 -10.18 -13.12 -10.97
CA LYS A 48 -8.73 -12.94 -10.96
C LYS A 48 -8.20 -12.87 -12.39
N GLN A 49 -7.39 -11.88 -12.69
CA GLN A 49 -6.77 -11.65 -14.00
C GLN A 49 -5.25 -11.48 -13.84
N ILE A 50 -4.51 -11.90 -14.87
CA ILE A 50 -3.07 -11.66 -14.93
C ILE A 50 -2.83 -10.19 -15.22
N LEU A 51 -1.99 -9.56 -14.41
CA LEU A 51 -1.51 -8.20 -14.62
C LEU A 51 -0.54 -8.19 -15.80
N LYS A 52 -0.90 -7.51 -16.87
CA LYS A 52 -0.10 -7.40 -18.10
C LYS A 52 0.29 -5.94 -18.33
N PRO A 53 1.54 -5.55 -18.01
CA PRO A 53 1.96 -4.17 -18.24
C PRO A 53 1.86 -3.76 -19.70
N TYR A 54 1.35 -2.56 -20.00
CA TYR A 54 1.37 -1.97 -21.34
C TYR A 54 2.78 -1.59 -21.79
N ARG A 55 3.66 -1.31 -20.82
CA ARG A 55 5.09 -1.03 -21.03
C ARG A 55 5.92 -2.06 -20.28
N ALA A 56 7.00 -2.53 -20.87
CA ALA A 56 7.84 -3.57 -20.26
C ALA A 56 8.14 -3.28 -18.79
N ASN A 57 7.72 -4.19 -17.92
CA ASN A 57 8.00 -4.20 -16.47
C ASN A 57 7.54 -2.96 -15.69
N THR A 58 6.75 -2.05 -16.31
CA THR A 58 6.30 -0.82 -15.66
C THR A 58 4.81 -0.90 -15.35
N ILE A 59 4.46 -0.73 -14.08
CA ILE A 59 3.09 -0.63 -13.60
C ILE A 59 2.80 0.83 -13.28
N ARG A 60 1.84 1.41 -13.97
CA ARG A 60 1.27 2.72 -13.67
C ARG A 60 0.05 2.50 -12.80
N MET A 61 0.06 3.09 -11.64
CA MET A 61 -0.94 2.87 -10.60
C MET A 61 -1.42 4.20 -10.06
N PHE A 62 -2.72 4.41 -10.13
CA PHE A 62 -3.40 5.54 -9.52
C PHE A 62 -4.24 5.03 -8.35
N VAL A 63 -4.18 5.69 -7.20
CA VAL A 63 -5.05 5.41 -6.07
C VAL A 63 -5.64 6.71 -5.56
N CYS A 64 -6.96 6.77 -5.49
CA CYS A 64 -7.65 7.96 -5.00
C CYS A 64 -7.18 8.33 -3.60
N GLY A 65 -6.78 9.59 -3.47
CA GLY A 65 -6.34 10.19 -2.23
C GLY A 65 -7.47 10.82 -1.42
N PRO A 66 -7.16 11.46 -0.30
CA PRO A 66 -8.17 12.06 0.55
C PRO A 66 -8.57 13.46 0.07
N THR A 67 -9.81 13.86 0.41
CA THR A 67 -10.20 15.27 0.49
C THR A 67 -9.65 15.82 1.82
N VAL A 68 -8.77 16.81 1.73
CA VAL A 68 -8.00 17.32 2.89
C VAL A 68 -8.74 18.45 3.62
N TYR A 69 -9.88 18.11 4.21
CA TYR A 69 -10.69 19.04 5.01
C TYR A 69 -10.60 18.79 6.52
N ASP A 70 -10.05 17.65 6.93
CA ASP A 70 -9.88 17.24 8.33
C ASP A 70 -8.82 16.13 8.44
N TYR A 71 -8.49 15.71 9.67
CA TYR A 71 -7.59 14.59 9.94
C TYR A 71 -8.06 13.29 9.26
N ALA A 72 -7.10 12.54 8.75
CA ALA A 72 -7.36 11.23 8.19
C ALA A 72 -7.75 10.22 9.27
N HIS A 73 -8.67 9.32 8.94
CA HIS A 73 -9.17 8.27 9.85
C HIS A 73 -8.55 6.90 9.56
N ILE A 74 -8.75 5.96 10.47
CA ILE A 74 -8.20 4.61 10.39
C ILE A 74 -8.64 3.84 9.12
N GLY A 75 -9.78 4.19 8.52
CA GLY A 75 -10.21 3.66 7.22
C GLY A 75 -9.26 4.04 6.08
N HIS A 76 -8.71 5.27 6.10
CA HIS A 76 -7.65 5.68 5.17
C HIS A 76 -6.36 4.87 5.40
N ALA A 77 -5.98 4.63 6.67
CA ALA A 77 -4.85 3.77 7.01
C ALA A 77 -5.03 2.37 6.43
N ARG A 78 -6.23 1.78 6.54
CA ARG A 78 -6.57 0.47 5.95
C ARG A 78 -6.25 0.43 4.45
N THR A 79 -6.68 1.45 3.73
CA THR A 79 -6.51 1.55 2.29
C THR A 79 -5.03 1.74 1.93
N TYR A 80 -4.39 2.76 2.47
CA TYR A 80 -3.06 3.14 2.02
C TYR A 80 -1.94 2.21 2.50
N ILE A 81 -2.08 1.57 3.67
CA ILE A 81 -1.19 0.50 4.09
C ILE A 81 -1.29 -0.71 3.15
N ALA A 82 -2.50 -1.11 2.76
CA ALA A 82 -2.69 -2.23 1.83
C ALA A 82 -2.02 -1.95 0.48
N TYR A 83 -2.18 -0.74 -0.07
CA TYR A 83 -1.52 -0.36 -1.33
C TYR A 83 -0.01 -0.20 -1.19
N ASP A 84 0.49 0.33 -0.06
CA ASP A 84 1.93 0.39 0.19
C ASP A 84 2.56 -0.99 0.20
N MET A 85 1.98 -1.94 0.93
CA MET A 85 2.46 -3.33 0.95
C MET A 85 2.38 -3.98 -0.44
N PHE A 86 1.32 -3.71 -1.19
CA PHE A 86 1.16 -4.22 -2.54
C PHE A 86 2.24 -3.68 -3.49
N VAL A 87 2.51 -2.38 -3.47
CA VAL A 87 3.56 -1.76 -4.29
C VAL A 87 4.95 -2.27 -3.90
N ARG A 88 5.21 -2.45 -2.61
CA ARG A 88 6.46 -3.07 -2.14
C ARG A 88 6.62 -4.48 -2.70
N PHE A 89 5.55 -5.27 -2.69
CA PHE A 89 5.55 -6.61 -3.30
C PHE A 89 5.79 -6.55 -4.82
N LEU A 90 5.12 -5.66 -5.56
CA LEU A 90 5.35 -5.49 -7.00
C LEU A 90 6.83 -5.18 -7.31
N ARG A 91 7.45 -4.29 -6.51
CA ARG A 91 8.88 -3.96 -6.66
C ARG A 91 9.78 -5.17 -6.37
N MET A 92 9.47 -5.93 -5.32
CA MET A 92 10.15 -7.20 -5.00
C MET A 92 9.98 -8.24 -6.12
N ALA A 93 8.81 -8.26 -6.77
CA ALA A 93 8.52 -9.13 -7.91
C ALA A 93 9.17 -8.69 -9.23
N GLY A 94 9.95 -7.61 -9.24
CA GLY A 94 10.75 -7.14 -10.39
C GLY A 94 10.08 -6.03 -11.22
N TYR A 95 8.94 -5.49 -10.79
CA TYR A 95 8.27 -4.39 -11.50
C TYR A 95 8.77 -3.02 -11.06
N THR A 96 8.88 -2.10 -12.01
CA THR A 96 8.95 -0.66 -11.74
C THR A 96 7.54 -0.14 -11.55
N VAL A 97 7.26 0.56 -10.44
CA VAL A 97 5.92 1.05 -10.13
C VAL A 97 5.91 2.57 -10.05
N ALA A 98 5.13 3.20 -10.92
CA ALA A 98 4.79 4.62 -10.85
C ALA A 98 3.45 4.76 -10.12
N TYR A 99 3.50 4.99 -8.80
CA TYR A 99 2.33 5.14 -7.95
C TYR A 99 2.01 6.62 -7.72
N ILE A 100 0.88 7.08 -8.28
CA ILE A 100 0.36 8.44 -8.11
C ILE A 100 -0.86 8.39 -7.20
N GLN A 101 -0.94 9.37 -6.31
CA GLN A 101 -2.09 9.63 -5.48
C GLN A 101 -2.49 11.11 -5.62
N ASN A 102 -3.78 11.38 -5.87
CA ASN A 102 -4.26 12.75 -5.83
C ASN A 102 -4.37 13.27 -4.39
N ILE A 103 -4.47 14.57 -4.27
CA ILE A 103 -4.92 15.30 -3.08
C ILE A 103 -6.04 16.20 -3.56
N THR A 104 -7.28 15.92 -3.15
CA THR A 104 -8.41 16.81 -3.38
C THR A 104 -8.30 17.99 -2.43
N ASP A 105 -7.69 19.06 -2.92
CA ASP A 105 -7.42 20.29 -2.16
C ASP A 105 -8.43 21.41 -2.48
N ILE A 106 -9.51 21.09 -3.20
CA ILE A 106 -10.68 21.93 -3.45
C ILE A 106 -11.95 21.09 -3.51
N ASP A 107 -12.90 21.35 -2.63
CA ASP A 107 -14.17 20.62 -2.50
C ASP A 107 -15.14 21.42 -1.62
N ASP A 108 -16.44 21.15 -1.71
CA ASP A 108 -17.46 21.79 -0.87
C ASP A 108 -17.17 21.58 0.64
N LYS A 109 -16.68 20.41 1.01
CA LYS A 109 -16.31 20.09 2.41
C LYS A 109 -15.18 20.97 2.92
N ILE A 110 -14.20 21.27 2.06
CA ILE A 110 -13.08 22.15 2.40
C ILE A 110 -13.60 23.57 2.61
N ILE A 111 -14.47 24.04 1.71
CA ILE A 111 -15.04 25.41 1.76
C ILE A 111 -15.88 25.56 3.03
N THR A 112 -16.77 24.60 3.31
CA THR A 112 -17.62 24.60 4.51
C THR A 112 -16.77 24.58 5.78
N ARG A 113 -15.80 23.65 5.86
CA ARG A 113 -14.93 23.52 7.03
C ARG A 113 -14.05 24.75 7.25
N ALA A 114 -13.57 25.37 6.18
CA ALA A 114 -12.80 26.61 6.26
C ALA A 114 -13.64 27.76 6.82
N ARG A 115 -14.91 27.86 6.42
CA ARG A 115 -15.87 28.86 6.96
C ARG A 115 -16.12 28.62 8.46
N GLU A 116 -16.33 27.37 8.89
CA GLU A 116 -16.50 27.00 10.29
C GLU A 116 -15.26 27.39 11.13
N GLN A 117 -14.05 27.19 10.59
CA GLN A 117 -12.79 27.49 11.27
C GLN A 117 -12.29 28.92 11.04
N LYS A 118 -13.06 29.78 10.34
CA LYS A 118 -12.67 31.15 9.96
C LYS A 118 -11.30 31.20 9.26
N MET A 119 -11.03 30.23 8.40
CA MET A 119 -9.80 30.08 7.63
C MET A 119 -10.05 30.26 6.13
N ILE A 120 -9.00 30.58 5.39
CA ILE A 120 -9.02 30.55 3.91
C ILE A 120 -9.02 29.08 3.47
N PRO A 121 -9.90 28.63 2.53
CA PRO A 121 -9.99 27.23 2.09
C PRO A 121 -8.66 26.62 1.67
N LYS A 122 -7.82 27.38 0.95
CA LYS A 122 -6.48 26.95 0.56
C LYS A 122 -5.56 26.67 1.74
N ASP A 123 -5.62 27.46 2.79
CA ASP A 123 -4.75 27.30 3.97
C ASP A 123 -5.23 26.14 4.83
N LEU A 124 -6.55 25.94 4.96
CA LEU A 124 -7.12 24.73 5.57
C LEU A 124 -6.67 23.47 4.84
N ALA A 125 -6.80 23.43 3.51
CA ALA A 125 -6.39 22.28 2.71
C ALA A 125 -4.89 21.98 2.87
N ARG A 126 -4.03 23.01 2.85
CA ARG A 126 -2.59 22.85 3.08
C ARG A 126 -2.25 22.32 4.46
N LYS A 127 -2.96 22.82 5.50
CA LYS A 127 -2.83 22.32 6.86
C LYS A 127 -3.09 20.81 6.90
N PHE A 128 -4.25 20.37 6.43
CA PHE A 128 -4.62 18.97 6.51
C PHE A 128 -3.87 18.07 5.52
N GLU A 129 -3.42 18.57 4.38
CA GLU A 129 -2.47 17.85 3.53
C GLU A 129 -1.15 17.57 4.26
N LYS A 130 -0.59 18.55 4.97
CA LYS A 130 0.63 18.37 5.77
C LYS A 130 0.43 17.31 6.84
N GLU A 131 -0.70 17.36 7.55
CA GLU A 131 -1.06 16.41 8.57
C GLU A 131 -1.24 14.99 8.00
N TYR A 132 -1.93 14.86 6.86
CA TYR A 132 -2.09 13.61 6.14
C TYR A 132 -0.75 12.97 5.74
N ARG A 133 0.15 13.76 5.17
CA ARG A 133 1.49 13.28 4.79
C ARG A 133 2.31 12.82 6.00
N ALA A 134 2.19 13.51 7.13
CA ALA A 134 2.80 13.09 8.38
C ALA A 134 2.23 11.75 8.87
N ASP A 135 0.92 11.57 8.80
CA ASP A 135 0.26 10.32 9.15
C ASP A 135 0.73 9.17 8.25
N MET A 136 0.85 9.39 6.93
CA MET A 136 1.38 8.37 6.01
C MET A 136 2.82 7.98 6.34
N LYS A 137 3.67 8.94 6.66
CA LYS A 137 5.04 8.68 7.10
C LYS A 137 5.08 7.87 8.39
N ASN A 138 4.27 8.23 9.38
CA ASN A 138 4.18 7.52 10.65
C ASN A 138 3.67 6.08 10.50
N LEU A 139 2.76 5.83 9.55
CA LEU A 139 2.28 4.50 9.17
C LEU A 139 3.27 3.70 8.29
N LEU A 140 4.45 4.26 7.99
CA LEU A 140 5.44 3.67 7.09
C LEU A 140 4.92 3.46 5.66
N VAL A 141 3.96 4.27 5.22
CA VAL A 141 3.47 4.33 3.85
C VAL A 141 4.43 5.18 3.03
N ILE A 142 5.36 4.52 2.34
CA ILE A 142 6.49 5.16 1.63
C ILE A 142 6.52 4.87 0.14
N SER A 143 5.59 4.07 -0.36
CA SER A 143 5.61 3.60 -1.74
C SER A 143 5.05 4.60 -2.75
N ILE A 144 4.37 5.66 -2.30
CA ILE A 144 3.75 6.67 -3.16
C ILE A 144 4.85 7.47 -3.87
N SER A 145 4.88 7.38 -5.20
CA SER A 145 5.89 8.06 -6.01
C SER A 145 5.64 9.56 -6.09
N ARG A 146 4.36 9.97 -6.14
CA ARG A 146 3.98 11.37 -6.24
C ARG A 146 2.57 11.61 -5.68
N TYR A 147 2.46 12.67 -4.86
CA TYR A 147 1.18 13.29 -4.51
C TYR A 147 0.89 14.43 -5.47
N VAL A 148 -0.33 14.49 -6.00
CA VAL A 148 -0.73 15.51 -6.99
C VAL A 148 -1.99 16.22 -6.50
N ARG A 149 -1.90 17.51 -6.25
CA ARG A 149 -3.06 18.33 -5.88
C ARG A 149 -3.96 18.55 -7.09
N ALA A 150 -5.26 18.46 -6.92
CA ALA A 150 -6.25 18.77 -7.94
C ALA A 150 -6.08 20.19 -8.50
N THR A 151 -5.87 21.18 -7.62
CA THR A 151 -5.66 22.57 -8.04
C THR A 151 -4.40 22.80 -8.87
N SER A 152 -3.43 21.88 -8.84
CA SER A 152 -2.26 21.96 -9.72
C SER A 152 -2.53 21.52 -11.15
N LYS A 153 -3.75 21.01 -11.45
CA LYS A 153 -4.15 20.43 -12.73
C LYS A 153 -5.39 21.09 -13.34
N ILE A 154 -5.65 22.34 -12.96
CA ILE A 154 -6.81 23.11 -13.46
C ILE A 154 -6.82 23.22 -15.00
N LYS A 155 -5.67 23.39 -15.64
CA LYS A 155 -5.58 23.48 -17.10
C LYS A 155 -5.99 22.17 -17.77
N GLU A 156 -5.53 21.07 -17.23
CA GLU A 156 -5.86 19.72 -17.69
C GLU A 156 -7.34 19.41 -17.48
N ILE A 157 -7.89 19.78 -16.34
CA ILE A 157 -9.32 19.65 -16.03
C ILE A 157 -10.16 20.44 -17.03
N ILE A 158 -9.85 21.73 -17.24
CA ILE A 158 -10.56 22.56 -18.23
C ILE A 158 -10.46 21.95 -19.63
N SER A 159 -9.29 21.43 -20.01
CA SER A 159 -9.13 20.74 -21.30
C SER A 159 -10.02 19.51 -21.42
N GLN A 160 -10.16 18.70 -20.38
CA GLN A 160 -11.04 17.53 -20.40
C GLN A 160 -12.52 17.94 -20.52
N VAL A 161 -12.96 18.92 -19.70
CA VAL A 161 -14.35 19.43 -19.75
C VAL A 161 -14.68 19.96 -21.14
N LYS A 162 -13.76 20.74 -21.77
CA LYS A 162 -13.93 21.23 -23.15
C LYS A 162 -14.14 20.08 -24.12
N ARG A 163 -13.28 19.07 -24.11
CA ARG A 163 -13.39 17.90 -24.99
C ARG A 163 -14.67 17.09 -24.77
N LEU A 164 -15.16 16.98 -23.52
CA LEU A 164 -16.45 16.35 -23.21
C LEU A 164 -17.63 17.13 -23.78
N LEU A 165 -17.61 18.45 -23.72
CA LEU A 165 -18.62 19.34 -24.34
C LEU A 165 -18.62 19.18 -25.86
N GLU A 166 -17.44 19.25 -26.51
CA GLU A 166 -17.27 19.05 -27.94
C GLU A 166 -17.83 17.74 -28.44
N LYS A 167 -17.62 16.66 -27.64
CA LYS A 167 -18.15 15.33 -27.94
C LYS A 167 -19.58 15.09 -27.48
N LYS A 168 -20.27 16.13 -26.97
CA LYS A 168 -21.66 16.10 -26.52
C LYS A 168 -21.92 15.12 -25.35
N TYR A 169 -20.90 14.78 -24.54
CA TYR A 169 -21.06 14.03 -23.30
C TYR A 169 -21.31 14.94 -22.09
N ALA A 170 -21.22 16.27 -22.27
CA ALA A 170 -21.47 17.24 -21.24
C ALA A 170 -22.38 18.35 -21.77
N TYR A 171 -23.03 19.05 -20.86
CA TYR A 171 -23.96 20.16 -21.17
C TYR A 171 -23.89 21.25 -20.09
N PHE A 172 -24.37 22.43 -20.47
CA PHE A 172 -24.43 23.60 -19.61
C PHE A 172 -25.71 23.61 -18.78
N THR A 173 -25.58 24.09 -17.55
CA THR A 173 -26.65 24.45 -16.64
C THR A 173 -26.33 25.85 -16.05
N PRO A 174 -27.29 26.54 -15.41
CA PRO A 174 -27.01 27.84 -14.74
C PRO A 174 -25.95 27.74 -13.64
N ASP A 175 -25.81 26.59 -12.98
CA ASP A 175 -24.89 26.35 -11.86
C ASP A 175 -23.59 25.62 -12.26
N GLY A 176 -23.43 25.28 -13.55
CA GLY A 176 -22.17 24.66 -14.00
C GLY A 176 -22.25 23.86 -15.28
N ILE A 177 -21.34 22.92 -15.43
CA ILE A 177 -21.27 21.97 -16.54
C ILE A 177 -21.37 20.55 -15.97
N TYR A 178 -22.30 19.79 -16.51
CA TYR A 178 -22.61 18.44 -16.03
C TYR A 178 -22.35 17.40 -17.12
N TYR A 179 -21.91 16.21 -16.69
CA TYR A 179 -21.80 15.04 -17.53
C TYR A 179 -23.16 14.38 -17.71
N ASP A 180 -23.55 14.08 -18.92
CA ASP A 180 -24.78 13.38 -19.29
C ASP A 180 -24.55 11.87 -19.25
N VAL A 181 -24.95 11.22 -18.15
CA VAL A 181 -24.74 9.77 -17.97
C VAL A 181 -25.52 8.92 -18.97
N SER A 182 -26.62 9.45 -19.52
CA SER A 182 -27.44 8.74 -20.52
C SER A 182 -26.69 8.49 -21.85
N ARG A 183 -25.65 9.28 -22.11
CA ARG A 183 -24.79 9.16 -23.30
C ARG A 183 -23.76 8.05 -23.19
N PHE A 184 -23.52 7.49 -21.99
CA PHE A 184 -22.53 6.43 -21.77
C PHE A 184 -23.21 5.12 -21.41
N GLN A 185 -23.43 4.24 -22.40
CA GLN A 185 -24.17 2.97 -22.27
C GLN A 185 -23.64 2.04 -21.16
N ASP A 186 -22.33 2.10 -20.86
CA ASP A 186 -21.68 1.26 -19.88
C ASP A 186 -21.72 1.86 -18.45
N TYR A 187 -22.49 2.95 -18.23
CA TYR A 187 -22.60 3.56 -16.90
C TYR A 187 -23.23 2.59 -15.88
N GLY A 188 -22.57 2.37 -14.74
CA GLY A 188 -22.99 1.46 -13.69
C GLY A 188 -22.37 0.05 -13.76
N LYS A 189 -21.72 -0.34 -14.85
CA LYS A 189 -21.11 -1.68 -15.01
C LYS A 189 -20.11 -2.05 -13.93
N LEU A 190 -19.25 -1.11 -13.48
CA LEU A 190 -18.26 -1.37 -12.43
C LEU A 190 -18.95 -1.76 -11.12
N ALA A 191 -20.07 -1.11 -10.81
CA ALA A 191 -20.86 -1.36 -9.61
C ALA A 191 -21.81 -2.57 -9.74
N GLY A 192 -21.94 -3.13 -10.95
CA GLY A 192 -22.93 -4.17 -11.24
C GLY A 192 -24.37 -3.66 -11.16
N ARG A 193 -24.58 -2.38 -11.50
CA ARG A 193 -25.89 -1.69 -11.49
C ARG A 193 -26.24 -1.23 -12.90
N THR A 194 -27.53 -1.08 -13.17
CA THR A 194 -28.00 -0.36 -14.38
C THR A 194 -27.95 1.16 -14.10
N ALA A 195 -27.92 1.97 -15.16
CA ALA A 195 -27.99 3.43 -15.03
C ALA A 195 -29.19 3.88 -14.20
N LEU A 196 -30.36 3.27 -14.42
CA LEU A 196 -31.61 3.56 -13.70
C LEU A 196 -31.54 3.21 -12.20
N SER A 197 -30.99 2.03 -11.83
CA SER A 197 -30.83 1.65 -10.42
C SER A 197 -29.69 2.42 -9.72
N ALA A 198 -28.85 3.08 -10.49
CA ALA A 198 -27.83 3.98 -9.98
C ALA A 198 -28.44 5.32 -9.50
N GLU A 199 -29.56 5.74 -10.09
CA GLU A 199 -30.20 7.02 -9.79
C GLU A 199 -30.66 7.13 -8.33
N ASP A 200 -31.14 6.03 -7.71
CA ASP A 200 -31.60 6.02 -6.32
C ASP A 200 -30.48 6.23 -5.29
N SER A 201 -29.23 6.06 -5.68
CA SER A 201 -28.06 6.15 -4.79
C SER A 201 -27.34 7.50 -4.85
N ILE A 202 -27.77 8.43 -5.72
CA ILE A 202 -26.99 9.63 -6.10
C ILE A 202 -27.39 10.88 -5.33
N THR A 203 -28.45 10.84 -4.53
CA THR A 203 -28.94 11.97 -3.71
C THR A 203 -27.88 12.60 -2.77
N ARG A 204 -26.67 12.06 -2.73
CA ARG A 204 -25.61 12.52 -1.81
C ARG A 204 -24.53 13.41 -2.44
N ILE A 205 -24.51 13.62 -3.78
CA ILE A 205 -23.31 14.20 -4.43
C ILE A 205 -23.56 15.53 -5.08
N ASP A 206 -24.66 15.74 -5.76
CA ASP A 206 -25.03 17.01 -6.36
C ASP A 206 -26.54 17.19 -6.29
N GLU A 207 -26.99 18.08 -5.40
CA GLU A 207 -28.40 18.38 -5.19
C GLU A 207 -28.99 19.35 -6.23
N SER A 208 -28.28 19.59 -7.34
CA SER A 208 -28.77 20.52 -8.37
C SER A 208 -30.06 20.00 -9.00
N VAL A 209 -31.09 20.81 -8.92
CA VAL A 209 -32.38 20.59 -9.61
C VAL A 209 -32.30 20.84 -11.11
N GLN A 210 -31.17 21.34 -11.62
CA GLN A 210 -30.93 21.72 -13.03
C GLN A 210 -30.43 20.54 -13.89
N LYS A 211 -30.19 19.37 -13.31
CA LYS A 211 -29.71 18.19 -14.03
C LYS A 211 -30.77 17.59 -14.96
N ARG A 212 -30.35 17.08 -16.11
CA ARG A 212 -31.22 16.35 -17.04
C ARG A 212 -31.62 14.99 -16.48
N ASN A 213 -30.64 14.28 -15.88
CA ASN A 213 -30.84 13.00 -15.24
C ASN A 213 -30.34 13.07 -13.79
N LYS A 214 -30.99 12.39 -12.87
CA LYS A 214 -30.54 12.33 -11.47
C LYS A 214 -29.08 11.87 -11.32
N GLY A 215 -28.66 10.98 -12.20
CA GLY A 215 -27.30 10.41 -12.24
C GLY A 215 -26.21 11.33 -12.78
N ASP A 216 -26.56 12.45 -13.39
CA ASP A 216 -25.58 13.37 -13.94
C ASP A 216 -24.74 13.99 -12.83
N PHE A 217 -23.46 14.18 -13.10
CA PHE A 217 -22.51 14.70 -12.11
C PHE A 217 -21.77 15.92 -12.64
N CYS A 218 -21.41 16.80 -11.72
CA CYS A 218 -20.77 18.06 -12.06
C CYS A 218 -19.32 17.87 -12.50
N LEU A 219 -18.95 18.48 -13.62
CA LEU A 219 -17.58 18.56 -14.13
C LEU A 219 -16.91 19.88 -13.78
N TRP A 220 -17.70 20.98 -13.82
CA TRP A 220 -17.23 22.33 -13.51
C TRP A 220 -18.36 23.10 -12.86
N LYS A 221 -18.17 23.53 -11.60
CA LYS A 221 -19.15 24.33 -10.86
C LYS A 221 -18.93 25.82 -11.13
N SER A 222 -19.98 26.56 -11.44
CA SER A 222 -19.96 28.01 -11.48
C SER A 222 -19.58 28.58 -10.11
N ALA A 223 -18.73 29.61 -10.10
CA ALA A 223 -18.23 30.18 -8.85
C ALA A 223 -19.34 30.94 -8.10
N LYS A 224 -19.48 30.66 -6.81
CA LYS A 224 -20.25 31.46 -5.87
C LYS A 224 -19.38 32.59 -5.28
N PRO A 225 -19.98 33.64 -4.74
CA PRO A 225 -19.23 34.67 -4.02
C PRO A 225 -18.35 34.05 -2.93
N GLN A 226 -17.13 34.58 -2.81
CA GLN A 226 -16.15 34.14 -1.77
C GLN A 226 -15.63 32.72 -1.89
N GLU A 227 -16.02 31.94 -2.91
CA GLU A 227 -15.42 30.60 -3.14
C GLU A 227 -14.11 30.72 -3.94
N PRO A 228 -13.15 29.79 -3.75
CA PRO A 228 -12.01 29.63 -4.64
C PRO A 228 -12.47 29.39 -6.08
N LYS A 229 -11.88 30.11 -7.04
CA LYS A 229 -12.31 30.06 -8.43
C LYS A 229 -11.17 30.25 -9.42
N TRP A 230 -11.32 29.66 -10.59
CA TRP A 230 -10.40 29.76 -11.71
C TRP A 230 -11.13 30.22 -12.96
N LYS A 231 -10.43 31.01 -13.80
CA LYS A 231 -10.95 31.44 -15.08
C LYS A 231 -10.99 30.28 -16.06
N SER A 232 -12.09 30.06 -16.71
CA SER A 232 -12.29 29.05 -17.77
C SER A 232 -12.93 29.72 -18.99
N PRO A 233 -13.06 29.04 -20.16
CA PRO A 233 -13.81 29.53 -21.30
C PRO A 233 -15.29 29.82 -21.01
N TRP A 234 -15.81 29.25 -19.94
CA TRP A 234 -17.23 29.32 -19.53
C TRP A 234 -17.47 30.30 -18.36
N GLY A 235 -16.46 31.06 -17.99
CA GLY A 235 -16.52 31.96 -16.85
C GLY A 235 -15.72 31.43 -15.63
N TRP A 236 -15.93 32.08 -14.48
CA TRP A 236 -15.27 31.70 -13.24
C TRP A 236 -15.95 30.50 -12.59
N GLY A 237 -15.15 29.52 -12.19
CA GLY A 237 -15.66 28.31 -11.58
C GLY A 237 -14.57 27.45 -10.90
N ARG A 238 -14.94 26.24 -10.51
CA ARG A 238 -14.06 25.27 -9.92
C ARG A 238 -14.38 23.84 -10.39
N PRO A 239 -13.42 22.89 -10.27
CA PRO A 239 -13.65 21.50 -10.65
C PRO A 239 -14.80 20.84 -9.88
N GLY A 240 -15.51 19.93 -10.55
CA GLY A 240 -16.24 18.85 -9.90
C GLY A 240 -15.29 17.80 -9.33
N TRP A 241 -15.79 16.93 -8.45
CA TRP A 241 -14.95 15.98 -7.75
C TRP A 241 -14.39 14.87 -8.65
N HIS A 242 -15.16 14.38 -9.61
CA HIS A 242 -14.77 13.20 -10.41
C HIS A 242 -13.77 13.52 -11.52
N ILE A 243 -13.73 14.75 -12.02
CA ILE A 243 -12.87 15.14 -13.14
C ILE A 243 -11.40 15.32 -12.76
N GLU A 244 -11.11 15.53 -11.46
CA GLU A 244 -9.75 15.70 -10.95
C GLU A 244 -8.88 14.49 -11.27
N ASP A 245 -9.35 13.28 -10.90
CA ASP A 245 -8.60 12.06 -10.96
C ASP A 245 -8.35 11.62 -12.40
N THR A 246 -9.33 11.83 -13.29
CA THR A 246 -9.15 11.55 -14.71
C THR A 246 -8.18 12.52 -15.37
N ALA A 247 -8.22 13.80 -15.02
CA ALA A 247 -7.27 14.80 -15.55
C ALA A 247 -5.84 14.52 -15.07
N ILE A 248 -5.67 14.16 -13.81
CA ILE A 248 -4.37 13.79 -13.24
C ILE A 248 -3.85 12.49 -13.90
N SER A 249 -4.67 11.44 -13.95
CA SER A 249 -4.25 10.17 -14.50
C SER A 249 -3.96 10.24 -16.00
N GLU A 250 -4.75 10.97 -16.78
CA GLU A 250 -4.46 11.20 -18.20
C GLU A 250 -3.13 11.92 -18.41
N HIS A 251 -2.87 12.98 -17.62
CA HIS A 251 -1.64 13.76 -17.72
C HIS A 251 -0.37 12.90 -17.52
N PHE A 252 -0.37 12.00 -16.54
CA PHE A 252 0.81 11.20 -16.22
C PHE A 252 0.88 9.86 -16.94
N PHE A 253 -0.24 9.23 -17.22
CA PHE A 253 -0.32 7.87 -17.69
C PHE A 253 -0.92 7.73 -19.09
N GLY A 254 -1.60 8.76 -19.56
CA GLY A 254 -2.44 8.69 -20.75
C GLY A 254 -3.80 8.05 -20.44
N PRO A 255 -4.60 7.76 -21.49
CA PRO A 255 -5.99 7.32 -21.33
C PRO A 255 -6.15 5.88 -20.86
N GLN A 256 -5.09 5.09 -20.85
CA GLN A 256 -5.10 3.69 -20.41
C GLN A 256 -3.88 3.38 -19.55
N TYR A 257 -4.09 2.69 -18.40
CA TYR A 257 -3.01 2.27 -17.51
C TYR A 257 -3.38 1.00 -16.74
N GLU A 258 -2.46 0.49 -15.94
CA GLU A 258 -2.54 -0.87 -15.42
C GLU A 258 -3.48 -1.00 -14.23
N ILE A 259 -3.37 -0.13 -13.21
CA ILE A 259 -4.11 -0.32 -11.95
C ILE A 259 -4.71 1.00 -11.49
N HIS A 260 -6.01 0.97 -11.19
CA HIS A 260 -6.69 2.02 -10.44
C HIS A 260 -7.25 1.45 -9.14
N GLY A 261 -7.15 2.23 -8.07
CA GLY A 261 -7.57 1.75 -6.77
C GLY A 261 -8.13 2.81 -5.82
N GLY A 262 -8.79 2.29 -4.79
CA GLY A 262 -9.38 3.08 -3.72
C GLY A 262 -10.09 2.19 -2.71
N ALA A 263 -10.89 2.77 -1.84
CA ALA A 263 -11.79 2.02 -0.98
C ALA A 263 -13.07 1.62 -1.75
N VAL A 264 -13.74 0.58 -1.28
CA VAL A 264 -14.91 -0.01 -1.96
C VAL A 264 -16.08 0.95 -2.15
N ASP A 265 -16.19 1.99 -1.32
CA ASP A 265 -17.22 3.02 -1.43
C ASP A 265 -16.99 4.00 -2.58
N LEU A 266 -15.80 4.03 -3.17
CA LEU A 266 -15.50 4.80 -4.36
C LEU A 266 -15.95 4.11 -5.66
N ILE A 267 -16.26 2.81 -5.62
CA ILE A 267 -16.73 2.08 -6.82
C ILE A 267 -17.86 2.84 -7.50
N PHE A 268 -18.83 3.30 -6.69
CA PHE A 268 -19.95 4.09 -7.16
C PHE A 268 -20.23 5.25 -6.18
N PRO A 269 -20.39 6.47 -6.69
CA PRO A 269 -20.40 6.85 -8.12
C PRO A 269 -19.01 7.21 -8.69
N HIS A 270 -17.96 7.40 -7.87
CA HIS A 270 -16.73 8.09 -8.22
C HIS A 270 -15.95 7.38 -9.36
N HIS A 271 -15.53 6.14 -9.17
CA HIS A 271 -14.78 5.42 -10.20
C HIS A 271 -15.63 5.11 -11.44
N GLN A 272 -16.95 4.94 -11.27
CA GLN A 272 -17.84 4.79 -12.42
C GLN A 272 -17.91 6.06 -13.26
N ALA A 273 -17.92 7.23 -12.62
CA ALA A 273 -17.85 8.53 -13.30
C ALA A 273 -16.51 8.72 -14.02
N GLU A 274 -15.40 8.30 -13.41
CA GLU A 274 -14.08 8.36 -14.05
C GLU A 274 -14.00 7.49 -15.31
N ILE A 275 -14.54 6.26 -15.27
CA ILE A 275 -14.64 5.40 -16.46
C ILE A 275 -15.40 6.12 -17.55
N ALA A 276 -16.59 6.65 -17.23
CA ALA A 276 -17.43 7.34 -18.21
C ALA A 276 -16.70 8.52 -18.83
N GLN A 277 -16.03 9.35 -18.03
CA GLN A 277 -15.26 10.49 -18.52
C GLN A 277 -14.12 10.06 -19.45
N MET A 278 -13.24 9.17 -18.98
CA MET A 278 -12.03 8.84 -19.71
C MET A 278 -12.32 8.01 -20.98
N GLU A 279 -13.25 7.06 -20.93
CA GLU A 279 -13.57 6.23 -22.08
C GLU A 279 -14.34 7.01 -23.14
N ALA A 280 -15.23 7.96 -22.75
CA ALA A 280 -15.89 8.88 -23.66
C ALA A 280 -14.88 9.83 -24.33
N LEU A 281 -13.91 10.37 -23.54
CA LEU A 281 -12.88 11.26 -24.06
C LEU A 281 -11.97 10.57 -25.07
N SER A 282 -11.46 9.41 -24.72
CA SER A 282 -10.41 8.73 -25.47
C SER A 282 -10.92 7.79 -26.56
N GLY A 283 -12.15 7.29 -26.42
CA GLY A 283 -12.67 6.18 -27.23
C GLY A 283 -11.96 4.83 -26.95
N ARG A 284 -11.09 4.76 -25.97
CA ARG A 284 -10.32 3.56 -25.62
C ARG A 284 -10.90 2.87 -24.40
N LYS A 285 -11.13 1.54 -24.52
CA LYS A 285 -11.63 0.68 -23.45
C LYS A 285 -10.71 -0.52 -23.26
N PRO A 286 -10.52 -1.00 -22.03
CA PRO A 286 -10.89 -0.33 -20.78
C PRO A 286 -9.92 0.81 -20.45
N MET A 287 -10.38 1.84 -19.71
CA MET A 287 -9.53 2.88 -19.12
C MET A 287 -8.43 2.27 -18.25
N VAL A 288 -8.80 1.30 -17.44
CA VAL A 288 -7.93 0.65 -16.48
C VAL A 288 -7.98 -0.87 -16.66
N GLN A 289 -6.82 -1.52 -16.68
CA GLN A 289 -6.75 -2.97 -16.83
C GLN A 289 -7.31 -3.69 -15.60
N ILE A 290 -6.95 -3.25 -14.38
CA ILE A 290 -7.38 -3.86 -13.13
C ILE A 290 -7.85 -2.79 -12.15
N TRP A 291 -9.12 -2.89 -11.76
CA TRP A 291 -9.73 -2.13 -10.67
C TRP A 291 -9.53 -2.86 -9.35
N MET A 292 -8.79 -2.27 -8.44
CA MET A 292 -8.44 -2.85 -7.14
C MET A 292 -9.09 -2.04 -6.01
N HIS A 293 -9.96 -2.68 -5.18
CA HIS A 293 -10.65 -1.99 -4.11
C HIS A 293 -10.38 -2.66 -2.75
N THR A 294 -10.12 -1.83 -1.74
CA THR A 294 -9.99 -2.29 -0.36
C THR A 294 -11.35 -2.34 0.33
N GLY A 295 -11.59 -3.41 1.10
CA GLY A 295 -12.81 -3.55 1.89
C GLY A 295 -12.90 -2.53 3.03
N PHE A 296 -14.10 -2.34 3.58
CA PHE A 296 -14.32 -1.43 4.70
C PHE A 296 -13.56 -1.82 5.97
N LEU A 297 -13.14 -0.82 6.72
CA LEU A 297 -12.82 -0.99 8.13
C LEU A 297 -14.09 -0.65 8.93
N ARG A 298 -14.50 -1.58 9.80
CA ARG A 298 -15.68 -1.45 10.66
C ARG A 298 -15.25 -1.29 12.12
N ILE A 299 -15.98 -0.49 12.87
CA ILE A 299 -15.85 -0.37 14.33
C ILE A 299 -17.19 -0.84 14.90
N GLY A 300 -17.19 -1.94 15.67
CA GLY A 300 -18.42 -2.59 16.09
C GLY A 300 -19.21 -3.18 14.91
N LYS A 301 -20.53 -3.13 14.98
CA LYS A 301 -21.41 -3.62 13.89
C LYS A 301 -21.58 -2.59 12.76
N GLU A 302 -21.19 -1.34 12.95
CA GLU A 302 -21.48 -0.22 12.07
C GLU A 302 -20.28 0.22 11.24
N LYS A 303 -20.56 0.87 10.11
CA LYS A 303 -19.54 1.60 9.34
C LYS A 303 -19.09 2.80 10.15
N MET A 304 -17.77 3.04 10.21
CA MET A 304 -17.23 4.24 10.82
C MET A 304 -17.72 5.50 10.10
N SER A 305 -18.32 6.43 10.82
CA SER A 305 -18.72 7.75 10.31
C SER A 305 -18.62 8.83 11.38
N LYS A 306 -18.37 10.08 10.97
CA LYS A 306 -18.35 11.22 11.88
C LYS A 306 -19.70 11.48 12.52
N SER A 307 -20.79 11.26 11.78
CA SER A 307 -22.16 11.45 12.26
C SER A 307 -22.57 10.47 13.37
N LEU A 308 -21.93 9.30 13.45
CA LEU A 308 -22.18 8.28 14.46
C LEU A 308 -21.25 8.40 15.68
N GLY A 309 -20.36 9.38 15.73
CA GLY A 309 -19.42 9.56 16.85
C GLY A 309 -18.36 8.44 17.01
N ASN A 310 -18.35 7.44 16.12
CA ASN A 310 -17.43 6.30 16.14
C ASN A 310 -16.18 6.53 15.28
N PHE A 311 -15.79 7.80 15.08
CA PHE A 311 -14.70 8.21 14.20
C PHE A 311 -13.36 8.21 14.95
N THR A 312 -12.44 7.36 14.52
CA THR A 312 -11.08 7.30 15.07
C THR A 312 -10.08 7.82 14.04
N THR A 313 -9.33 8.87 14.38
CA THR A 313 -8.25 9.37 13.54
C THR A 313 -7.07 8.39 13.53
N ILE A 314 -6.22 8.47 12.50
CA ILE A 314 -4.97 7.70 12.47
C ILE A 314 -4.11 8.00 13.71
N ARG A 315 -4.06 9.26 14.13
CA ARG A 315 -3.27 9.70 15.30
C ARG A 315 -3.77 9.11 16.60
N ASP A 316 -5.08 9.09 16.79
CA ASP A 316 -5.67 8.51 17.99
C ASP A 316 -5.40 7.01 18.07
N ALA A 317 -5.58 6.30 16.96
CA ALA A 317 -5.24 4.88 16.89
C ALA A 317 -3.75 4.63 17.16
N MET A 318 -2.85 5.47 16.64
CA MET A 318 -1.41 5.31 16.83
C MET A 318 -0.89 5.66 18.23
N ARG A 319 -1.69 6.28 19.08
CA ARG A 319 -1.34 6.47 20.51
C ARG A 319 -1.22 5.14 21.25
N THR A 320 -2.02 4.14 20.86
CA THR A 320 -2.08 2.83 21.52
C THR A 320 -1.59 1.68 20.64
N VAL A 321 -1.64 1.84 19.31
CA VAL A 321 -1.30 0.81 18.34
C VAL A 321 -0.11 1.27 17.48
N PRO A 322 1.10 0.74 17.70
CA PRO A 322 2.26 1.06 16.87
C PRO A 322 2.05 0.71 15.39
N ALA A 323 2.70 1.45 14.49
CA ALA A 323 2.55 1.27 13.05
C ALA A 323 2.77 -0.18 12.57
N HIS A 324 3.80 -0.86 13.08
CA HIS A 324 4.10 -2.24 12.70
C HIS A 324 3.01 -3.24 13.11
N VAL A 325 2.37 -3.02 14.27
CA VAL A 325 1.22 -3.82 14.71
C VAL A 325 0.01 -3.53 13.82
N LEU A 326 -0.26 -2.25 13.53
CA LEU A 326 -1.37 -1.86 12.66
C LEU A 326 -1.18 -2.40 11.23
N ARG A 327 0.04 -2.40 10.71
CA ARG A 327 0.36 -2.99 9.40
C ARG A 327 0.11 -4.49 9.41
N LEU A 328 0.53 -5.21 10.45
CA LEU A 328 0.30 -6.65 10.56
C LEU A 328 -1.20 -6.97 10.74
N PHE A 329 -1.92 -6.19 11.54
CA PHE A 329 -3.37 -6.27 11.65
C PHE A 329 -4.05 -6.18 10.27
N ILE A 330 -3.68 -5.18 9.46
CA ILE A 330 -4.23 -5.00 8.12
C ILE A 330 -3.83 -6.15 7.19
N ALA A 331 -2.60 -6.67 7.30
CA ALA A 331 -2.11 -7.80 6.52
C ALA A 331 -2.80 -9.13 6.87
N SER A 332 -3.38 -9.27 8.07
CA SER A 332 -4.07 -10.48 8.52
C SER A 332 -5.37 -10.78 7.78
N THR A 333 -5.89 -9.82 7.01
CA THR A 333 -7.14 -9.96 6.25
C THR A 333 -6.90 -9.62 4.77
N LEU A 334 -7.60 -10.31 3.87
CA LEU A 334 -7.54 -9.99 2.44
C LEU A 334 -7.90 -8.51 2.22
N TYR A 335 -7.12 -7.81 1.39
CA TYR A 335 -7.31 -6.38 1.16
C TYR A 335 -8.74 -6.02 0.75
N ARG A 336 -9.43 -6.87 -0.02
CA ARG A 336 -10.80 -6.67 -0.51
C ARG A 336 -11.90 -7.04 0.48
N SER A 337 -11.56 -7.75 1.56
CA SER A 337 -12.54 -8.14 2.59
C SER A 337 -12.69 -7.06 3.66
N PRO A 338 -13.88 -6.87 4.23
CA PRO A 338 -14.02 -5.98 5.38
C PRO A 338 -13.17 -6.49 6.55
N ILE A 339 -12.69 -5.58 7.38
CA ILE A 339 -11.93 -5.88 8.59
C ILE A 339 -12.58 -5.17 9.78
N LEU A 340 -12.66 -5.87 10.92
CA LEU A 340 -13.19 -5.31 12.16
C LEU A 340 -12.04 -4.75 13.01
N PHE A 341 -12.06 -3.44 13.28
CA PHE A 341 -11.13 -2.80 14.19
C PHE A 341 -11.67 -2.98 15.62
N HIS A 342 -11.16 -4.00 16.30
CA HIS A 342 -11.54 -4.38 17.65
C HIS A 342 -10.31 -4.71 18.49
N GLU A 343 -10.35 -4.44 19.79
CA GLU A 343 -9.20 -4.59 20.67
C GLU A 343 -8.60 -5.99 20.64
N SER A 344 -9.43 -7.04 20.67
CA SER A 344 -8.96 -8.43 20.60
C SER A 344 -8.19 -8.73 19.31
N MET A 345 -8.61 -8.15 18.17
CA MET A 345 -7.93 -8.33 16.88
C MET A 345 -6.59 -7.59 16.84
N ILE A 346 -6.53 -6.42 17.48
CA ILE A 346 -5.28 -5.65 17.63
C ILE A 346 -4.32 -6.38 18.57
N GLN A 347 -4.83 -6.94 19.68
CA GLN A 347 -4.02 -7.73 20.60
C GLN A 347 -3.44 -8.98 19.91
N GLN A 348 -4.23 -9.70 19.14
CA GLN A 348 -3.76 -10.82 18.32
C GLN A 348 -2.68 -10.39 17.32
N ALA A 349 -2.85 -9.24 16.69
CA ALA A 349 -1.85 -8.69 15.77
C ALA A 349 -0.54 -8.32 16.51
N ARG A 350 -0.63 -7.84 17.74
CA ARG A 350 0.53 -7.54 18.60
C ARG A 350 1.31 -8.82 18.95
N GLU A 351 0.63 -9.86 19.40
CA GLU A 351 1.24 -11.16 19.72
C GLU A 351 1.90 -11.81 18.50
N ASN A 352 1.22 -11.74 17.35
CA ASN A 352 1.75 -12.19 16.08
C ASN A 352 3.02 -11.42 15.68
N TRP A 353 3.00 -10.09 15.84
CA TRP A 353 4.16 -9.25 15.58
C TRP A 353 5.32 -9.58 16.53
N GLU A 354 5.07 -9.74 17.82
CA GLU A 354 6.08 -10.10 18.80
C GLU A 354 6.75 -11.42 18.44
N THR A 355 5.97 -12.42 18.02
CA THR A 355 6.47 -13.71 17.56
C THR A 355 7.43 -13.56 16.37
N ILE A 356 7.02 -12.81 15.34
CA ILE A 356 7.84 -12.59 14.13
C ILE A 356 9.10 -11.80 14.48
N ASN A 357 8.94 -10.69 15.20
CA ASN A 357 10.03 -9.78 15.49
C ASN A 357 11.04 -10.37 16.50
N SER A 358 10.56 -11.14 17.46
CA SER A 358 11.43 -11.88 18.41
C SER A 358 12.29 -12.91 17.67
N MET A 359 11.69 -13.71 16.77
CA MET A 359 12.45 -14.70 15.99
C MET A 359 13.48 -14.02 15.09
N TYR A 360 13.12 -12.96 14.38
CA TYR A 360 14.07 -12.17 13.59
C TYR A 360 15.26 -11.71 14.42
N ASN A 361 15.02 -11.11 15.60
CA ASN A 361 16.09 -10.62 16.46
C ASN A 361 16.91 -11.77 17.06
N THR A 362 16.29 -12.90 17.39
CA THR A 362 17.00 -14.11 17.86
C THR A 362 18.01 -14.56 16.80
N ILE A 363 17.60 -14.75 15.55
CA ILE A 363 18.50 -15.19 14.47
C ILE A 363 19.57 -14.12 14.18
N ARG A 364 19.19 -12.84 14.19
CA ARG A 364 20.12 -11.74 13.95
C ARG A 364 21.24 -11.66 14.99
N LEU A 365 20.93 -11.97 16.24
CA LEU A 365 21.85 -11.91 17.38
C LEU A 365 22.56 -13.25 17.66
N MET A 366 22.09 -14.33 17.06
CA MET A 366 22.66 -15.66 17.24
C MET A 366 24.10 -15.69 16.73
N HIS A 367 25.01 -16.26 17.52
CA HIS A 367 26.35 -16.57 17.06
C HIS A 367 26.31 -17.76 16.09
N ALA A 368 26.91 -17.60 14.91
CA ALA A 368 26.97 -18.67 13.93
C ALA A 368 27.91 -19.79 14.42
N ARG A 369 27.50 -21.05 14.27
CA ARG A 369 28.39 -22.21 14.49
C ARG A 369 29.41 -22.26 13.34
N ILE A 370 30.70 -22.41 13.69
CA ILE A 370 31.81 -22.60 12.72
C ILE A 370 31.87 -24.07 12.25
N ALA A 371 31.05 -24.97 12.80
CA ALA A 371 31.10 -26.39 12.49
C ALA A 371 30.49 -26.70 11.11
N HIS A 372 31.13 -27.58 10.35
CA HIS A 372 30.58 -28.18 9.13
C HIS A 372 29.23 -28.87 9.46
N ASN A 373 28.13 -28.23 9.07
CA ASN A 373 26.79 -28.78 9.21
C ASN A 373 26.44 -29.56 7.93
N THR A 374 26.48 -30.89 7.99
CA THR A 374 26.09 -31.77 6.87
C THR A 374 24.64 -31.53 6.40
N ASN A 375 23.79 -30.95 7.24
CA ASN A 375 22.39 -30.65 6.94
C ASN A 375 22.16 -29.27 6.39
N ALA A 376 23.15 -28.35 6.33
CA ALA A 376 22.98 -26.96 5.92
C ALA A 376 22.30 -26.82 4.56
N LYS A 377 22.70 -27.62 3.57
CA LYS A 377 22.09 -27.61 2.23
C LYS A 377 20.59 -27.93 2.27
N ARG A 378 20.20 -28.92 3.09
CA ARG A 378 18.78 -29.30 3.25
C ARG A 378 17.97 -28.20 3.97
N GLU A 379 18.54 -27.58 4.99
CA GLU A 379 17.95 -26.48 5.73
C GLU A 379 17.73 -25.26 4.82
N ILE A 380 18.75 -24.86 4.07
CA ILE A 380 18.69 -23.76 3.09
C ILE A 380 17.65 -24.04 2.02
N SER A 381 17.64 -25.25 1.45
CA SER A 381 16.62 -25.63 0.45
C SER A 381 15.20 -25.52 1.01
N ARG A 382 14.99 -25.88 2.28
CA ARG A 382 13.69 -25.75 2.94
C ARG A 382 13.29 -24.29 3.17
N ILE A 383 14.24 -23.43 3.58
CA ILE A 383 14.02 -21.98 3.71
C ILE A 383 13.63 -21.36 2.37
N GLN A 384 14.35 -21.70 1.30
CA GLN A 384 14.05 -21.23 -0.06
C GLN A 384 12.67 -21.69 -0.54
N GLN A 385 12.23 -22.88 -0.13
CA GLN A 385 10.87 -23.36 -0.41
C GLN A 385 9.80 -22.48 0.26
N TYR A 386 9.98 -22.11 1.55
CA TYR A 386 9.09 -21.19 2.23
C TYR A 386 9.08 -19.81 1.57
N GLN A 387 10.25 -19.29 1.21
CA GLN A 387 10.37 -18.02 0.49
C GLN A 387 9.61 -18.04 -0.85
N LYS A 388 9.75 -19.12 -1.63
CA LYS A 388 9.00 -19.33 -2.88
C LYS A 388 7.49 -19.39 -2.63
N GLN A 389 7.04 -20.13 -1.62
CA GLN A 389 5.62 -20.22 -1.25
C GLN A 389 5.06 -18.87 -0.80
N PHE A 390 5.79 -18.12 0.02
CA PHE A 390 5.42 -16.76 0.43
C PHE A 390 5.18 -15.84 -0.77
N ARG A 391 6.14 -15.79 -1.70
CA ARG A 391 6.03 -15.00 -2.93
C ARG A 391 4.87 -15.46 -3.80
N ALA A 392 4.62 -16.78 -3.91
CA ALA A 392 3.50 -17.34 -4.66
C ALA A 392 2.13 -16.95 -4.08
N MET A 393 1.98 -16.93 -2.74
CA MET A 393 0.74 -16.48 -2.10
C MET A 393 0.46 -15.00 -2.39
N LEU A 394 1.49 -14.17 -2.39
CA LEU A 394 1.35 -12.75 -2.74
C LEU A 394 1.07 -12.55 -4.24
N ALA A 395 1.66 -13.37 -5.10
CA ALA A 395 1.43 -13.30 -6.54
C ALA A 395 0.01 -13.73 -6.95
N ASP A 396 -0.65 -14.57 -6.16
CA ASP A 396 -2.02 -15.03 -6.42
C ASP A 396 -3.06 -14.24 -5.63
N GLY A 397 -3.41 -13.06 -6.11
CA GLY A 397 -4.46 -12.21 -5.55
C GLY A 397 -4.03 -11.39 -4.37
N PHE A 398 -2.74 -11.14 -4.20
CA PHE A 398 -2.15 -10.44 -3.07
C PHE A 398 -2.68 -10.97 -1.73
N ASN A 399 -2.55 -12.29 -1.54
CA ASN A 399 -3.12 -13.01 -0.41
C ASN A 399 -2.21 -12.93 0.82
N THR A 400 -2.24 -11.78 1.50
CA THR A 400 -1.41 -11.51 2.69
C THR A 400 -1.69 -12.45 3.86
N PRO A 401 -2.95 -12.89 4.16
CA PRO A 401 -3.19 -13.87 5.22
C PRO A 401 -2.49 -15.22 4.99
N ARG A 402 -2.57 -15.74 3.75
CA ARG A 402 -1.87 -16.99 3.41
C ARG A 402 -0.35 -16.82 3.43
N ALA A 403 0.15 -15.68 2.98
CA ALA A 403 1.58 -15.36 3.08
C ALA A 403 2.05 -15.33 4.54
N LEU A 404 1.28 -14.75 5.46
CA LEU A 404 1.56 -14.77 6.91
C LEU A 404 1.52 -16.19 7.48
N ALA A 405 0.60 -17.05 7.04
CA ALA A 405 0.59 -18.45 7.47
C ALA A 405 1.90 -19.19 7.10
N ILE A 406 2.46 -18.89 5.91
CA ILE A 406 3.79 -19.42 5.54
C ILE A 406 4.87 -18.87 6.47
N VAL A 407 4.82 -17.57 6.84
CA VAL A 407 5.77 -16.97 7.79
C VAL A 407 5.74 -17.70 9.14
N PHE A 408 4.57 -17.98 9.69
CA PHE A 408 4.46 -18.71 10.97
C PHE A 408 4.93 -20.15 10.86
N THR A 409 4.65 -20.84 9.76
CA THR A 409 5.17 -22.20 9.51
C THR A 409 6.69 -22.19 9.40
N TYR A 410 7.24 -21.19 8.72
CA TYR A 410 8.69 -20.98 8.64
C TYR A 410 9.32 -20.72 10.01
N ILE A 411 8.70 -19.88 10.86
CA ILE A 411 9.20 -19.64 12.22
C ILE A 411 9.27 -20.93 13.04
N LYS A 412 8.23 -21.76 12.97
CA LYS A 412 8.23 -23.09 13.62
C LYS A 412 9.36 -23.98 13.12
N PHE A 413 9.61 -23.97 11.80
CA PHE A 413 10.72 -24.70 11.22
C PHE A 413 12.07 -24.19 11.75
N ILE A 414 12.31 -22.89 11.78
CA ILE A 414 13.56 -22.33 12.32
C ILE A 414 13.73 -22.69 13.81
N GLN A 415 12.65 -22.65 14.60
CA GLN A 415 12.68 -23.07 16.00
C GLN A 415 13.10 -24.56 16.16
N SER A 416 12.67 -25.43 15.24
CA SER A 416 13.02 -26.84 15.26
C SER A 416 14.50 -27.14 14.95
N LEU A 417 15.24 -26.20 14.34
CA LEU A 417 16.65 -26.29 14.04
C LEU A 417 17.55 -26.05 15.28
N GLY A 418 16.95 -25.59 16.39
CA GLY A 418 17.67 -25.34 17.65
C GLY A 418 18.31 -23.93 17.71
N GLN A 419 19.22 -23.77 18.69
CA GLN A 419 19.79 -22.48 19.08
C GLN A 419 21.04 -22.09 18.30
N SER A 420 21.59 -22.93 17.45
CA SER A 420 22.78 -22.60 16.67
C SER A 420 22.61 -23.03 15.22
N LEU A 421 22.60 -22.07 14.34
CA LEU A 421 22.56 -22.29 12.89
C LEU A 421 23.99 -22.19 12.30
N SER A 422 24.23 -22.90 11.19
CA SER A 422 25.43 -22.60 10.41
C SER A 422 25.38 -21.17 9.86
N GLN A 423 26.53 -20.61 9.48
CA GLN A 423 26.59 -19.25 8.91
C GLN A 423 25.72 -19.13 7.67
N GLU A 424 25.71 -20.16 6.81
CA GLU A 424 24.94 -20.18 5.57
C GLU A 424 23.45 -20.30 5.85
N THR A 425 23.01 -21.19 6.76
CA THR A 425 21.61 -21.34 7.15
C THR A 425 21.08 -20.04 7.78
N ARG A 426 21.89 -19.41 8.66
CA ARG A 426 21.55 -18.12 9.27
C ARG A 426 21.41 -17.03 8.24
N ALA A 427 22.31 -16.94 7.25
CA ALA A 427 22.23 -15.97 6.17
C ALA A 427 20.94 -16.15 5.34
N ALA A 428 20.62 -17.38 4.93
CA ALA A 428 19.40 -17.70 4.20
C ALA A 428 18.13 -17.36 5.03
N ALA A 429 18.17 -17.62 6.33
CA ALA A 429 17.07 -17.28 7.23
C ALA A 429 16.84 -15.76 7.32
N LEU A 430 17.89 -14.97 7.45
CA LEU A 430 17.80 -13.51 7.48
C LEU A 430 17.37 -12.92 6.13
N GLU A 431 17.77 -13.54 5.03
CA GLU A 431 17.30 -13.14 3.69
C GLU A 431 15.79 -13.28 3.58
N PHE A 432 15.19 -14.37 4.05
CA PHE A 432 13.74 -14.51 4.02
C PHE A 432 13.04 -13.50 4.95
N PHE A 433 13.59 -13.19 6.12
CA PHE A 433 13.06 -12.10 6.95
C PHE A 433 13.14 -10.75 6.25
N THR A 434 14.17 -10.52 5.44
CA THR A 434 14.28 -9.31 4.61
C THR A 434 13.16 -9.22 3.57
N ASP A 435 12.77 -10.33 2.94
CA ASP A 435 11.62 -10.38 2.03
C ASP A 435 10.31 -10.04 2.77
N ILE A 436 10.11 -10.63 3.96
CA ILE A 436 8.93 -10.38 4.81
C ILE A 436 8.84 -8.88 5.15
N ASP A 437 9.94 -8.28 5.58
CA ASP A 437 9.98 -6.86 5.93
C ASP A 437 9.85 -5.94 4.71
N THR A 438 10.44 -6.32 3.60
CA THR A 438 10.31 -5.58 2.33
C THR A 438 8.84 -5.39 1.97
N VAL A 439 8.02 -6.41 2.14
CA VAL A 439 6.57 -6.34 1.85
C VAL A 439 5.80 -5.69 2.99
N PHE A 440 5.94 -6.21 4.21
CA PHE A 440 5.07 -5.81 5.31
C PHE A 440 5.56 -4.56 6.07
N GLY A 441 6.87 -4.30 6.10
CA GLY A 441 7.47 -3.16 6.82
C GLY A 441 7.21 -3.22 8.32
N ILE A 442 7.47 -4.36 8.94
CA ILE A 442 7.09 -4.64 10.34
C ILE A 442 8.26 -4.97 11.25
N LEU A 443 9.44 -5.27 10.73
CA LEU A 443 10.56 -5.68 11.55
C LEU A 443 11.22 -4.49 12.24
N GLN A 444 11.50 -4.67 13.51
CA GLN A 444 12.24 -3.71 14.32
C GLN A 444 13.53 -4.36 14.84
N LYS A 445 14.66 -3.75 14.49
CA LYS A 445 15.95 -4.14 15.04
C LYS A 445 15.99 -3.72 16.51
N GLN A 446 16.04 -4.69 17.41
CA GLN A 446 16.38 -4.35 18.79
C GLN A 446 17.79 -3.74 18.78
N LYS A 447 17.91 -2.55 19.38
CA LYS A 447 19.24 -2.02 19.70
C LYS A 447 19.86 -3.05 20.65
N LEU A 448 21.06 -3.51 20.35
CA LEU A 448 21.91 -4.16 21.34
C LEU A 448 22.20 -3.11 22.40
N SER A 449 21.34 -2.95 23.39
CA SER A 449 21.85 -2.54 24.68
C SER A 449 22.75 -3.69 25.10
N ALA A 450 24.05 -3.47 25.10
CA ALA A 450 24.99 -4.47 25.58
C ALA A 450 24.44 -4.92 26.94
N ILE A 451 24.07 -6.18 27.05
CA ILE A 451 23.70 -6.73 28.34
C ILE A 451 24.93 -6.50 29.23
N PRO A 452 24.81 -5.76 30.32
CA PRO A 452 25.97 -5.48 31.16
C PRO A 452 26.66 -6.79 31.50
N ARG A 453 27.98 -6.83 31.40
CA ARG A 453 28.77 -8.05 31.80
C ARG A 453 28.37 -8.55 33.18
N THR A 454 27.98 -7.68 34.08
CA THR A 454 27.44 -8.03 35.39
C THR A 454 26.21 -8.93 35.31
N ILE A 455 25.30 -8.67 34.40
CA ILE A 455 24.08 -9.49 34.21
C ILE A 455 24.40 -10.82 33.54
N THR A 456 25.29 -10.83 32.55
CA THR A 456 25.73 -12.06 31.89
C THR A 456 26.46 -13.01 32.92
N ASN A 457 27.26 -12.44 33.82
CA ASN A 457 27.92 -13.20 34.89
C ASN A 457 26.90 -13.72 35.89
N LEU A 458 25.85 -12.97 36.24
CA LEU A 458 24.77 -13.46 37.10
C LEU A 458 24.00 -14.63 36.45
N VAL A 459 23.75 -14.61 35.16
CA VAL A 459 23.11 -15.74 34.46
C VAL A 459 24.00 -16.98 34.51
N ALA A 460 25.29 -16.84 34.20
CA ALA A 460 26.25 -17.96 34.29
C ALA A 460 26.32 -18.54 35.70
N LYS A 461 26.38 -17.68 36.73
CA LYS A 461 26.38 -18.09 38.15
C LYS A 461 25.08 -18.84 38.52
N ARG A 462 23.92 -18.35 38.03
CA ARG A 462 22.64 -19.05 38.25
C ARG A 462 22.63 -20.43 37.59
N GLU A 463 23.14 -20.56 36.36
CA GLU A 463 23.23 -21.85 35.67
C GLU A 463 24.15 -22.83 36.43
N GLN A 464 25.28 -22.35 36.95
CA GLN A 464 26.18 -23.14 37.76
C GLN A 464 25.49 -23.70 39.03
N PHE A 465 24.74 -22.84 39.75
CA PHE A 465 23.96 -23.25 40.92
C PHE A 465 22.87 -24.29 40.55
N ARG A 466 22.20 -24.12 39.41
CA ARG A 466 21.19 -25.11 38.94
C ARG A 466 21.81 -26.47 38.60
N ASN A 467 22.93 -26.44 37.90
CA ASN A 467 23.66 -27.67 37.57
C ASN A 467 24.12 -28.42 38.81
N ASN A 468 24.45 -27.68 39.86
CA ASN A 468 24.85 -28.25 41.18
C ASN A 468 23.63 -28.52 42.08
N LYS A 469 22.37 -28.42 41.59
CA LYS A 469 21.12 -28.60 42.34
C LYS A 469 20.94 -27.68 43.54
N GLN A 470 21.63 -26.52 43.53
CA GLN A 470 21.60 -25.51 44.60
C GLN A 470 20.47 -24.49 44.32
N TRP A 471 19.21 -24.96 44.45
CA TRP A 471 18.02 -24.23 44.00
C TRP A 471 17.80 -22.90 44.70
N GLN A 472 17.99 -22.82 46.01
CA GLN A 472 17.83 -21.57 46.78
C GLN A 472 18.79 -20.46 46.30
N GLN A 473 20.04 -20.84 46.00
CA GLN A 473 21.06 -19.93 45.51
C GLN A 473 20.76 -19.47 44.07
N ALA A 474 20.26 -20.38 43.23
CA ALA A 474 19.81 -20.04 41.86
C ALA A 474 18.67 -19.06 41.91
N ASP A 475 17.69 -19.17 42.81
CA ASP A 475 16.57 -18.27 42.95
C ASP A 475 16.99 -16.89 43.51
N ALA A 476 17.94 -16.87 44.43
CA ALA A 476 18.51 -15.60 44.91
C ALA A 476 19.17 -14.81 43.78
N VAL A 477 19.91 -15.46 42.89
CA VAL A 477 20.53 -14.84 41.72
C VAL A 477 19.46 -14.43 40.70
N ARG A 478 18.40 -15.21 40.53
CA ARG A 478 17.25 -14.84 39.67
C ARG A 478 16.64 -13.52 40.14
N LYS A 479 16.40 -13.36 41.43
CA LYS A 479 15.88 -12.10 42.00
C LYS A 479 16.82 -10.92 41.77
N GLN A 480 18.15 -11.11 41.78
CA GLN A 480 19.11 -10.06 41.46
C GLN A 480 19.01 -9.64 40.00
N ILE A 481 18.88 -10.58 39.06
CA ILE A 481 18.69 -10.31 37.64
C ILE A 481 17.37 -9.55 37.42
N GLU A 482 16.31 -9.93 38.14
CA GLU A 482 14.99 -9.29 38.04
C GLU A 482 15.00 -7.85 38.58
N ARG A 483 15.71 -7.59 39.68
CA ARG A 483 15.93 -6.24 40.22
C ARG A 483 16.75 -5.35 39.31
N ALA A 484 17.64 -5.92 38.52
CA ALA A 484 18.40 -5.21 37.50
C ALA A 484 17.60 -4.93 36.18
N GLY A 485 16.30 -5.26 36.16
CA GLY A 485 15.41 -4.99 35.03
C GLY A 485 15.44 -6.04 33.91
N TYR A 486 15.85 -7.29 34.23
CA TYR A 486 15.88 -8.41 33.29
C TYR A 486 15.05 -9.58 33.83
N CYS A 487 14.49 -10.40 32.92
CA CYS A 487 13.86 -11.67 33.22
C CYS A 487 14.70 -12.81 32.67
N VAL A 488 14.79 -13.91 33.40
CA VAL A 488 15.42 -15.17 32.96
C VAL A 488 14.33 -16.20 32.77
N GLU A 489 14.21 -16.70 31.55
CA GLU A 489 13.31 -17.80 31.17
C GLU A 489 14.16 -19.06 31.01
N ASP A 490 13.78 -20.15 31.69
CA ASP A 490 14.45 -21.44 31.53
C ASP A 490 13.91 -22.13 30.27
N THR A 491 14.80 -22.50 29.38
CA THR A 491 14.46 -23.26 28.17
C THR A 491 15.22 -24.60 28.21
N PRO A 492 14.76 -25.61 27.46
CA PRO A 492 15.47 -26.89 27.36
C PRO A 492 16.95 -26.79 26.96
N SER A 493 17.33 -25.65 26.43
CA SER A 493 18.66 -25.34 25.88
C SER A 493 19.46 -24.32 26.70
N GLY A 494 19.01 -23.96 27.93
CA GLY A 494 19.68 -23.02 28.83
C GLY A 494 18.81 -21.79 29.17
N SER A 495 19.36 -20.92 30.00
CA SER A 495 18.65 -19.71 30.46
C SER A 495 18.61 -18.62 29.37
N ARG A 496 17.43 -18.14 29.05
CA ARG A 496 17.20 -17.03 28.13
C ARG A 496 16.98 -15.72 28.91
N LEU A 497 17.74 -14.69 28.56
CA LEU A 497 17.65 -13.38 29.19
C LEU A 497 16.76 -12.46 28.38
N ARG A 498 15.83 -11.76 29.06
CA ARG A 498 14.95 -10.75 28.48
C ARG A 498 14.98 -9.49 29.33
N LYS A 499 15.09 -8.33 28.73
CA LYS A 499 14.91 -7.05 29.45
C LYS A 499 13.41 -6.88 29.73
N LYS A 500 13.07 -6.50 30.99
CA LYS A 500 11.68 -6.18 31.38
C LYS A 500 11.13 -5.00 30.62
#